data_37b0642431d005f8f535af533f0bedb6
#
_entry.id   37b0642431d005f8f535af533f0bedb6
#
_cell.length_a   1.000
_cell.length_b   1.000
_cell.length_c   1.000
_cell.angle_alpha   90.00
_cell.angle_beta   90.00
_cell.angle_gamma   90.00
#
_symmetry.space_group_name_H-M   'P 1'
#
loop_
_entity.id
_entity.type
_entity.pdbx_description
1 polymer ?
#
loop_
_entity_poly.entity_id
_entity_poly.type
_entity_poly.pdbx_seq_one_letter_code
_entity_poly.pdbx_strand_id
1 'polypeptide(L)'
;MKNVRVLDCTLRDGGRIINCAFSDQEAKEISQRLADAKIDIIEIGFLRDWRKVAYKGNSTFFTDVDQMRAFVNKSRKNTLYTAFIDFGMCDIDSLKPYDGTSIDAIRFGFTKKNYAEQKDEVIRWIEVIKERGYKLFIQGVNSLNYSDRELLEIVDMVNSVHPYSFGIVDTYGAMYMDDVDRLYGLIDHNMDSDICINFHSHNNYQLSFAFAQEVIKLSGTGNRQIIIDGTLGGMGKVAGNLNTELIVDYLVRKKHYDYEFEDILDMIDDYIYKYSLNHKWGYSTPAMLAGVYKSHPNNICLLYTSPSPRD
;
A
#
# COMPACT_ATOMS: atom_id res chain seq x y z
N MET A 1 19.18 -13.62 5.86
CA MET A 1 17.74 -13.43 5.49
C MET A 1 17.60 -12.09 4.79
N LYS A 2 16.66 -11.94 3.86
CA LYS A 2 16.35 -10.63 3.24
C LYS A 2 15.81 -9.70 4.34
N ASN A 3 16.43 -8.54 4.56
CA ASN A 3 15.92 -7.56 5.51
C ASN A 3 14.85 -6.66 4.88
N VAL A 4 14.78 -6.63 3.54
CA VAL A 4 13.82 -5.85 2.78
C VAL A 4 12.91 -6.78 1.99
N ARG A 5 11.61 -6.51 2.01
CA ARG A 5 10.60 -7.17 1.20
C ARG A 5 9.91 -6.16 0.30
N VAL A 6 9.57 -6.58 -0.89
CA VAL A 6 8.76 -5.78 -1.82
C VAL A 6 7.30 -6.20 -1.70
N LEU A 7 6.42 -5.20 -1.52
CA LEU A 7 4.99 -5.37 -1.62
C LEU A 7 4.52 -4.69 -2.91
N ASP A 8 3.94 -5.46 -3.82
CA ASP A 8 3.27 -4.89 -4.98
C ASP A 8 1.79 -4.67 -4.70
N CYS A 9 1.31 -3.43 -4.87
CA CYS A 9 -0.08 -3.04 -4.69
C CYS A 9 -0.73 -2.53 -6.00
N THR A 10 -0.26 -3.00 -7.16
CA THR A 10 -0.81 -2.65 -8.47
C THR A 10 -2.31 -2.90 -8.54
N LEU A 11 -2.73 -4.08 -8.11
CA LEU A 11 -4.15 -4.49 -8.18
C LEU A 11 -5.04 -3.74 -7.19
N ARG A 12 -4.48 -3.10 -6.17
CA ARG A 12 -5.22 -2.31 -5.18
C ARG A 12 -5.06 -0.81 -5.40
N ASP A 13 -3.90 -0.25 -5.03
CA ASP A 13 -3.71 1.21 -5.11
C ASP A 13 -3.49 1.68 -6.55
N GLY A 14 -2.72 0.92 -7.32
CA GLY A 14 -2.60 1.11 -8.76
C GLY A 14 -3.95 1.10 -9.45
N GLY A 15 -4.77 0.10 -9.15
CA GLY A 15 -6.10 -0.09 -9.71
C GLY A 15 -7.09 1.07 -9.47
N ARG A 16 -6.84 1.93 -8.47
CA ARG A 16 -7.73 3.09 -8.19
C ARG A 16 -7.88 4.04 -9.39
N ILE A 17 -6.89 4.13 -10.26
CA ILE A 17 -6.97 5.02 -11.45
C ILE A 17 -7.98 4.51 -12.48
N ILE A 18 -8.21 3.21 -12.52
CA ILE A 18 -9.20 2.55 -13.37
C ILE A 18 -10.40 2.05 -12.57
N ASN A 19 -10.64 2.57 -11.36
CA ASN A 19 -11.69 2.12 -10.45
C ASN A 19 -11.63 0.60 -10.15
N CYS A 20 -10.44 0.02 -10.07
CA CYS A 20 -10.20 -1.42 -9.88
C CYS A 20 -10.83 -2.32 -10.97
N ALA A 21 -10.99 -1.79 -12.18
CA ALA A 21 -11.66 -2.45 -13.30
C ALA A 21 -10.67 -3.17 -14.23
N PHE A 22 -9.76 -3.96 -13.68
CA PHE A 22 -9.03 -4.97 -14.45
C PHE A 22 -10.03 -6.02 -14.96
N SER A 23 -9.71 -6.76 -16.03
CA SER A 23 -10.46 -8.01 -16.26
C SER A 23 -10.07 -9.04 -15.20
N ASP A 24 -10.98 -9.96 -14.87
CA ASP A 24 -10.68 -11.04 -13.91
C ASP A 24 -9.47 -11.87 -14.32
N GLN A 25 -9.31 -12.11 -15.61
CA GLN A 25 -8.17 -12.84 -16.14
C GLN A 25 -6.88 -12.08 -15.93
N GLU A 26 -6.84 -10.78 -16.28
CA GLU A 26 -5.63 -9.95 -16.10
C GLU A 26 -5.22 -9.84 -14.62
N ALA A 27 -6.19 -9.61 -13.73
CA ALA A 27 -5.88 -9.51 -12.32
C ALA A 27 -5.30 -10.82 -11.76
N LYS A 28 -5.80 -11.97 -12.22
CA LYS A 28 -5.24 -13.29 -11.88
C LYS A 28 -3.84 -13.48 -12.44
N GLU A 29 -3.63 -13.16 -13.72
CA GLU A 29 -2.34 -13.30 -14.39
C GLU A 29 -1.29 -12.38 -13.77
N ILE A 30 -1.62 -11.12 -13.51
CA ILE A 30 -0.72 -10.16 -12.81
C ILE A 30 -0.34 -10.73 -11.43
N SER A 31 -1.32 -11.16 -10.64
CA SER A 31 -1.05 -11.71 -9.31
C SER A 31 -0.16 -12.95 -9.38
N GLN A 32 -0.38 -13.83 -10.34
CA GLN A 32 0.40 -15.05 -10.52
C GLN A 32 1.83 -14.75 -10.99
N ARG A 33 1.99 -13.88 -12.00
CA ARG A 33 3.31 -13.50 -12.52
C ARG A 33 4.14 -12.74 -11.50
N LEU A 34 3.54 -11.88 -10.67
CA LEU A 34 4.22 -11.23 -9.54
C LEU A 34 4.79 -12.27 -8.55
N ALA A 35 4.03 -13.34 -8.26
CA ALA A 35 4.51 -14.43 -7.41
C ALA A 35 5.61 -15.25 -8.09
N ASP A 36 5.54 -15.45 -9.41
CA ASP A 36 6.57 -16.13 -10.20
C ASP A 36 7.85 -15.28 -10.27
N ALA A 37 7.71 -13.95 -10.36
CA ALA A 37 8.82 -12.98 -10.25
C ALA A 37 9.37 -12.86 -8.81
N LYS A 38 8.89 -13.69 -7.88
CA LYS A 38 9.35 -13.79 -6.49
C LYS A 38 9.07 -12.55 -5.64
N ILE A 39 8.04 -11.74 -6.01
CA ILE A 39 7.59 -10.64 -5.16
C ILE A 39 7.10 -11.20 -3.84
N ASP A 40 7.57 -10.60 -2.73
CA ASP A 40 7.37 -11.15 -1.39
C ASP A 40 5.94 -11.01 -0.89
N ILE A 41 5.26 -9.90 -1.25
CA ILE A 41 3.89 -9.60 -0.80
C ILE A 41 3.10 -9.02 -1.97
N ILE A 42 1.90 -9.56 -2.22
CA ILE A 42 1.02 -9.11 -3.29
C ILE A 42 -0.31 -8.66 -2.69
N GLU A 43 -0.66 -7.39 -2.89
CA GLU A 43 -1.93 -6.84 -2.47
C GLU A 43 -2.94 -6.92 -3.60
N ILE A 44 -3.85 -7.88 -3.52
CA ILE A 44 -4.74 -8.27 -4.64
C ILE A 44 -5.97 -7.39 -4.80
N GLY A 45 -6.25 -6.48 -3.88
CA GLY A 45 -7.38 -5.58 -4.00
C GLY A 45 -7.92 -5.09 -2.66
N PHE A 46 -9.15 -4.60 -2.71
CA PHE A 46 -9.90 -4.14 -1.53
C PHE A 46 -10.90 -5.20 -1.06
N LEU A 47 -11.05 -5.31 0.26
CA LEU A 47 -12.21 -5.97 0.87
C LEU A 47 -13.16 -4.88 1.40
N ARG A 48 -14.33 -4.72 0.78
CA ARG A 48 -15.28 -3.64 1.08
C ARG A 48 -16.73 -4.06 0.88
N ASP A 49 -17.62 -3.42 1.59
CA ASP A 49 -19.06 -3.53 1.35
C ASP A 49 -19.44 -2.70 0.11
N TRP A 50 -19.94 -3.38 -0.93
CA TRP A 50 -20.38 -2.76 -2.18
C TRP A 50 -21.48 -1.69 -1.97
N ARG A 51 -22.24 -1.74 -0.85
CA ARG A 51 -23.24 -0.72 -0.50
C ARG A 51 -22.64 0.63 -0.15
N LYS A 52 -21.35 0.64 0.25
CA LYS A 52 -20.62 1.82 0.72
C LYS A 52 -19.72 2.44 -0.34
N VAL A 53 -19.69 1.92 -1.56
CA VAL A 53 -18.75 2.35 -2.60
C VAL A 53 -19.39 2.50 -3.97
N ALA A 54 -18.79 3.36 -4.81
CA ALA A 54 -19.36 3.71 -6.13
C ALA A 54 -19.12 2.63 -7.20
N TYR A 55 -17.96 1.96 -7.19
CA TYR A 55 -17.61 0.98 -8.22
C TYR A 55 -17.87 -0.45 -7.72
N LYS A 56 -19.03 -0.94 -8.12
CA LYS A 56 -19.52 -2.27 -7.75
C LYS A 56 -19.13 -3.30 -8.80
N GLY A 57 -18.70 -4.50 -8.34
CA GLY A 57 -18.42 -5.64 -9.23
C GLY A 57 -17.15 -5.50 -10.07
N ASN A 58 -16.25 -4.57 -9.74
CA ASN A 58 -14.95 -4.49 -10.37
C ASN A 58 -14.02 -5.57 -9.79
N SER A 59 -13.16 -6.16 -10.62
CA SER A 59 -12.49 -7.43 -10.35
C SER A 59 -11.58 -7.46 -9.11
N THR A 60 -10.95 -6.34 -8.76
CA THR A 60 -10.10 -6.26 -7.55
C THR A 60 -10.81 -5.55 -6.39
N PHE A 61 -12.13 -5.58 -6.42
CA PHE A 61 -13.02 -5.06 -5.40
C PHE A 61 -13.89 -6.20 -4.85
N PHE A 62 -13.45 -6.77 -3.74
CA PHE A 62 -14.03 -7.96 -3.15
C PHE A 62 -14.97 -7.62 -2.00
N THR A 63 -15.99 -8.44 -1.79
CA THR A 63 -16.91 -8.35 -0.64
C THR A 63 -16.72 -9.48 0.36
N ASP A 64 -15.99 -10.53 -0.05
CA ASP A 64 -15.72 -11.72 0.76
C ASP A 64 -14.33 -12.27 0.41
N VAL A 65 -13.62 -12.79 1.40
CA VAL A 65 -12.28 -13.37 1.23
C VAL A 65 -12.27 -14.63 0.35
N ASP A 66 -13.39 -15.33 0.25
CA ASP A 66 -13.51 -16.51 -0.63
C ASP A 66 -13.38 -16.16 -2.11
N GLN A 67 -13.82 -14.96 -2.51
CA GLN A 67 -13.67 -14.47 -3.88
C GLN A 67 -12.20 -14.31 -4.26
N MET A 68 -11.34 -14.08 -3.27
CA MET A 68 -9.91 -13.87 -3.47
C MET A 68 -9.13 -15.15 -3.76
N ARG A 69 -9.69 -16.34 -3.49
CA ARG A 69 -9.03 -17.65 -3.73
C ARG A 69 -8.57 -17.83 -5.17
N ALA A 70 -9.31 -17.29 -6.12
CA ALA A 70 -8.97 -17.39 -7.54
C ALA A 70 -7.75 -16.55 -7.95
N PHE A 71 -7.29 -15.65 -7.08
CA PHE A 71 -6.21 -14.69 -7.33
C PHE A 71 -4.91 -15.05 -6.59
N VAL A 72 -4.92 -16.08 -5.76
CA VAL A 72 -3.76 -16.48 -4.96
C VAL A 72 -3.17 -17.80 -5.45
N ASN A 73 -1.86 -17.91 -5.42
CA ASN A 73 -1.13 -19.14 -5.74
C ASN A 73 -0.43 -19.69 -4.50
N LYS A 74 -1.11 -20.57 -3.77
CA LYS A 74 -0.59 -21.16 -2.52
C LYS A 74 0.56 -22.15 -2.71
N SER A 75 0.92 -22.50 -3.95
CA SER A 75 2.14 -23.28 -4.21
C SER A 75 3.41 -22.44 -4.03
N ARG A 76 3.33 -21.10 -4.12
CA ARG A 76 4.41 -20.16 -3.90
C ARG A 76 4.51 -19.80 -2.40
N LYS A 77 5.15 -20.66 -1.62
CA LYS A 77 5.23 -20.56 -0.14
C LYS A 77 5.91 -19.29 0.39
N ASN A 78 6.72 -18.62 -0.44
CA ASN A 78 7.47 -17.42 -0.04
C ASN A 78 6.73 -16.12 -0.30
N THR A 79 5.59 -16.17 -1.02
CA THR A 79 4.74 -15.01 -1.30
C THR A 79 3.59 -14.96 -0.33
N LEU A 80 3.37 -13.79 0.30
CA LEU A 80 2.18 -13.49 1.09
C LEU A 80 1.16 -12.75 0.22
N TYR A 81 -0.11 -13.10 0.36
CA TYR A 81 -1.19 -12.38 -0.30
C TYR A 81 -1.98 -11.58 0.73
N THR A 82 -2.30 -10.33 0.39
CA THR A 82 -3.03 -9.43 1.27
C THR A 82 -4.14 -8.70 0.53
N ALA A 83 -5.08 -8.17 1.28
CA ALA A 83 -6.09 -7.23 0.81
C ALA A 83 -6.21 -6.04 1.77
N PHE A 84 -6.68 -4.91 1.25
CA PHE A 84 -6.81 -3.69 2.02
C PHE A 84 -8.24 -3.51 2.54
N ILE A 85 -8.36 -3.17 3.82
CA ILE A 85 -9.60 -2.76 4.46
C ILE A 85 -9.45 -1.34 4.96
N ASP A 86 -10.33 -0.43 4.54
CA ASP A 86 -10.46 0.87 5.19
C ASP A 86 -11.44 0.77 6.36
N PHE A 87 -11.13 1.44 7.47
CA PHE A 87 -12.01 1.51 8.62
C PHE A 87 -13.42 1.98 8.23
N GLY A 88 -14.43 1.23 8.67
CA GLY A 88 -15.84 1.53 8.41
C GLY A 88 -16.34 1.14 7.01
N MET A 89 -15.49 0.62 6.11
CA MET A 89 -15.88 0.32 4.72
C MET A 89 -16.30 -1.13 4.46
N CYS A 90 -16.24 -2.00 5.45
CA CYS A 90 -16.83 -3.34 5.40
C CYS A 90 -17.63 -3.62 6.66
N ASP A 91 -18.21 -4.79 6.76
CA ASP A 91 -18.72 -5.37 7.99
C ASP A 91 -17.63 -6.28 8.55
N ILE A 92 -16.93 -5.81 9.58
CA ILE A 92 -15.80 -6.54 10.14
C ILE A 92 -16.21 -7.86 10.79
N ASP A 93 -17.41 -7.93 11.32
CA ASP A 93 -17.92 -9.14 11.99
C ASP A 93 -18.20 -10.26 10.99
N SER A 94 -18.45 -9.92 9.72
CA SER A 94 -18.60 -10.87 8.61
C SER A 94 -17.28 -11.43 8.08
N LEU A 95 -16.13 -10.94 8.55
CA LEU A 95 -14.83 -11.44 8.13
C LEU A 95 -14.65 -12.91 8.51
N LYS A 96 -14.51 -13.79 7.51
CA LYS A 96 -14.33 -15.23 7.74
C LYS A 96 -12.95 -15.52 8.34
N PRO A 97 -12.81 -16.56 9.15
CA PRO A 97 -11.51 -17.00 9.65
C PRO A 97 -10.55 -17.38 8.53
N TYR A 98 -9.26 -17.13 8.76
CA TYR A 98 -8.20 -17.59 7.88
C TYR A 98 -8.19 -19.12 7.79
N ASP A 99 -8.24 -19.65 6.58
CA ASP A 99 -8.29 -21.09 6.31
C ASP A 99 -7.11 -21.62 5.47
N GLY A 100 -6.14 -20.73 5.15
CA GLY A 100 -4.98 -21.07 4.35
C GLY A 100 -5.21 -21.15 2.84
N THR A 101 -6.44 -20.92 2.36
CA THR A 101 -6.79 -21.08 0.93
C THR A 101 -6.95 -19.77 0.18
N SER A 102 -7.09 -18.66 0.91
CA SER A 102 -7.24 -17.31 0.39
C SER A 102 -6.04 -16.43 0.79
N ILE A 103 -6.26 -15.13 1.03
CA ILE A 103 -5.22 -14.20 1.47
C ILE A 103 -4.64 -14.60 2.84
N ASP A 104 -3.39 -14.25 3.08
CA ASP A 104 -2.66 -14.54 4.32
C ASP A 104 -2.73 -13.41 5.34
N ALA A 105 -2.99 -12.21 4.83
CA ALA A 105 -2.89 -11.00 5.60
C ALA A 105 -3.98 -9.99 5.24
N ILE A 106 -4.23 -9.08 6.16
CA ILE A 106 -5.09 -7.92 5.97
C ILE A 106 -4.29 -6.66 6.27
N ARG A 107 -4.31 -5.71 5.35
CA ARG A 107 -3.84 -4.35 5.57
C ARG A 107 -5.02 -3.50 5.98
N PHE A 108 -4.98 -3.03 7.21
CA PHE A 108 -6.04 -2.24 7.82
C PHE A 108 -5.64 -0.78 7.93
N GLY A 109 -6.37 0.09 7.22
CA GLY A 109 -6.14 1.53 7.18
C GLY A 109 -7.17 2.32 7.97
N PHE A 110 -6.70 3.26 8.78
CA PHE A 110 -7.52 4.27 9.46
C PHE A 110 -6.87 5.65 9.40
N THR A 111 -7.68 6.68 9.45
CA THR A 111 -7.22 8.07 9.48
C THR A 111 -7.00 8.55 10.91
N LYS A 112 -6.23 9.64 11.08
CA LYS A 112 -6.11 10.35 12.37
C LYS A 112 -7.48 10.63 12.99
N LYS A 113 -8.44 11.08 12.18
CA LYS A 113 -9.82 11.36 12.63
C LYS A 113 -10.50 10.10 13.16
N ASN A 114 -10.41 8.98 12.44
CA ASN A 114 -10.99 7.71 12.91
C ASN A 114 -10.43 7.32 14.27
N TYR A 115 -9.11 7.40 14.44
CA TYR A 115 -8.46 7.04 15.69
C TYR A 115 -8.84 7.98 16.84
N ALA A 116 -8.90 9.29 16.58
CA ALA A 116 -9.25 10.28 17.60
C ALA A 116 -10.71 10.17 18.06
N GLU A 117 -11.64 9.90 17.14
CA GLU A 117 -13.09 9.91 17.44
C GLU A 117 -13.65 8.53 17.80
N GLN A 118 -13.01 7.44 17.36
CA GLN A 118 -13.52 6.07 17.44
C GLN A 118 -12.43 5.06 17.83
N LYS A 119 -11.55 5.43 18.76
CA LYS A 119 -10.38 4.63 19.15
C LYS A 119 -10.75 3.19 19.51
N ASP A 120 -11.75 3.01 20.37
CA ASP A 120 -12.15 1.69 20.86
C ASP A 120 -12.65 0.81 19.70
N GLU A 121 -13.36 1.40 18.75
CA GLU A 121 -13.85 0.67 17.57
C GLU A 121 -12.70 0.33 16.59
N VAL A 122 -11.72 1.22 16.40
CA VAL A 122 -10.51 0.92 15.64
C VAL A 122 -9.77 -0.26 16.27
N ILE A 123 -9.61 -0.27 17.60
CA ILE A 123 -8.96 -1.37 18.33
C ILE A 123 -9.78 -2.66 18.17
N ARG A 124 -11.10 -2.60 18.31
CA ARG A 124 -11.97 -3.77 18.09
C ARG A 124 -11.77 -4.39 16.70
N TRP A 125 -11.65 -3.58 15.65
CA TRP A 125 -11.38 -4.09 14.30
C TRP A 125 -10.04 -4.81 14.21
N ILE A 126 -9.01 -4.26 14.84
CA ILE A 126 -7.67 -4.86 14.93
C ILE A 126 -7.75 -6.24 15.60
N GLU A 127 -8.45 -6.32 16.74
CA GLU A 127 -8.64 -7.56 17.49
C GLU A 127 -9.38 -8.60 16.66
N VAL A 128 -10.49 -8.25 16.01
CA VAL A 128 -11.26 -9.16 15.15
C VAL A 128 -10.36 -9.71 14.02
N ILE A 129 -9.57 -8.88 13.33
CA ILE A 129 -8.67 -9.35 12.26
C ILE A 129 -7.66 -10.38 12.80
N LYS A 130 -7.09 -10.12 13.98
CA LYS A 130 -6.14 -11.04 14.63
C LYS A 130 -6.81 -12.33 15.07
N GLU A 131 -7.98 -12.26 15.71
CA GLU A 131 -8.76 -13.42 16.15
C GLU A 131 -9.18 -14.31 14.97
N ARG A 132 -9.41 -13.71 13.79
CA ARG A 132 -9.65 -14.47 12.55
C ARG A 132 -8.39 -15.13 11.99
N GLY A 133 -7.21 -14.91 12.58
CA GLY A 133 -5.96 -15.60 12.25
C GLY A 133 -5.16 -14.97 11.10
N TYR A 134 -5.52 -13.79 10.61
CA TYR A 134 -4.77 -13.08 9.58
C TYR A 134 -3.53 -12.39 10.14
N LYS A 135 -2.45 -12.34 9.36
CA LYS A 135 -1.37 -11.39 9.61
C LYS A 135 -1.92 -9.97 9.43
N LEU A 136 -1.66 -9.12 10.40
CA LEU A 136 -2.18 -7.76 10.41
C LEU A 136 -1.11 -6.74 10.02
N PHE A 137 -1.40 -5.92 9.03
CA PHE A 137 -0.64 -4.72 8.68
C PHE A 137 -1.46 -3.50 9.10
N ILE A 138 -0.95 -2.68 9.99
CA ILE A 138 -1.61 -1.45 10.42
C ILE A 138 -1.08 -0.28 9.58
N GLN A 139 -2.02 0.52 9.01
CA GLN A 139 -1.71 1.67 8.17
C GLN A 139 -2.32 2.94 8.78
N GLY A 140 -1.51 3.73 9.47
CA GLY A 140 -1.89 5.08 9.89
C GLY A 140 -1.87 6.02 8.67
N VAL A 141 -3.01 6.16 8.00
CA VAL A 141 -3.12 6.93 6.75
C VAL A 141 -2.67 8.38 6.94
N ASN A 142 -1.78 8.85 6.04
CA ASN A 142 -1.20 10.18 6.06
C ASN A 142 -0.36 10.47 7.32
N SER A 143 0.80 9.82 7.41
CA SER A 143 1.69 9.92 8.57
C SER A 143 2.14 11.34 8.90
N LEU A 144 2.18 12.25 7.92
CA LEU A 144 2.47 13.68 8.13
C LEU A 144 1.41 14.45 8.93
N ASN A 145 0.19 13.91 9.05
CA ASN A 145 -0.88 14.58 9.80
C ASN A 145 -0.78 14.39 11.32
N TYR A 146 0.04 13.43 11.77
CA TYR A 146 0.23 13.18 13.18
C TYR A 146 1.36 14.02 13.73
N SER A 147 1.18 14.64 14.89
CA SER A 147 2.28 15.14 15.70
C SER A 147 3.11 13.96 16.23
N ASP A 148 4.34 14.22 16.66
CA ASP A 148 5.20 13.17 17.23
C ASP A 148 4.54 12.47 18.42
N ARG A 149 3.85 13.23 19.28
CA ARG A 149 3.13 12.68 20.42
C ARG A 149 2.00 11.74 19.97
N GLU A 150 1.18 12.15 19.01
CA GLU A 150 0.07 11.32 18.50
C GLU A 150 0.61 10.06 17.80
N LEU A 151 1.74 10.17 17.10
CA LEU A 151 2.37 9.02 16.48
C LEU A 151 2.92 8.06 17.52
N LEU A 152 3.52 8.54 18.60
CA LEU A 152 3.97 7.71 19.71
C LEU A 152 2.80 7.01 20.43
N GLU A 153 1.66 7.69 20.62
CA GLU A 153 0.45 7.07 21.17
C GLU A 153 -0.07 5.91 20.26
N ILE A 154 0.09 6.05 18.93
CA ILE A 154 -0.21 4.96 18.00
C ILE A 154 0.84 3.85 18.09
N VAL A 155 2.12 4.18 18.21
CA VAL A 155 3.20 3.19 18.37
C VAL A 155 3.00 2.37 19.68
N ASP A 156 2.58 3.00 20.76
CA ASP A 156 2.23 2.30 22.00
C ASP A 156 1.09 1.29 21.78
N MET A 157 0.05 1.70 21.06
CA MET A 157 -1.04 0.78 20.65
C MET A 157 -0.50 -0.34 19.76
N VAL A 158 0.35 -0.03 18.77
CA VAL A 158 0.98 -1.00 17.87
C VAL A 158 1.79 -2.03 18.67
N ASN A 159 2.60 -1.59 19.63
CA ASN A 159 3.34 -2.51 20.52
C ASN A 159 2.40 -3.41 21.33
N SER A 160 1.28 -2.85 21.84
CA SER A 160 0.31 -3.63 22.62
C SER A 160 -0.42 -4.70 21.82
N VAL A 161 -0.77 -4.41 20.55
CA VAL A 161 -1.48 -5.36 19.69
C VAL A 161 -0.55 -6.25 18.89
N HIS A 162 0.72 -5.88 18.75
CA HIS A 162 1.79 -6.65 18.13
C HIS A 162 1.42 -7.17 16.73
N PRO A 163 1.19 -6.28 15.74
CA PRO A 163 0.86 -6.66 14.37
C PRO A 163 2.09 -7.20 13.62
N TYR A 164 1.87 -7.73 12.43
CA TYR A 164 2.97 -8.11 11.54
C TYR A 164 3.77 -6.89 11.05
N SER A 165 3.10 -5.77 10.77
CA SER A 165 3.78 -4.54 10.38
C SER A 165 2.99 -3.27 10.72
N PHE A 166 3.73 -2.15 10.84
CA PHE A 166 3.17 -0.80 10.93
C PHE A 166 3.70 0.07 9.78
N GLY A 167 2.82 0.88 9.18
CA GLY A 167 3.09 1.64 7.96
C GLY A 167 3.41 3.11 8.18
N ILE A 168 4.49 3.58 7.55
CA ILE A 168 4.73 5.01 7.25
C ILE A 168 4.09 5.27 5.88
N VAL A 169 3.07 6.14 5.85
CA VAL A 169 2.23 6.34 4.67
C VAL A 169 2.26 7.79 4.21
N ASP A 170 2.84 8.06 3.05
CA ASP A 170 2.80 9.36 2.38
C ASP A 170 1.60 9.44 1.42
N THR A 171 0.42 9.59 1.97
CA THR A 171 -0.86 9.56 1.25
C THR A 171 -0.97 10.61 0.14
N TYR A 172 -0.32 11.75 0.31
CA TYR A 172 -0.41 12.88 -0.63
C TYR A 172 0.88 13.09 -1.43
N GLY A 173 1.89 12.24 -1.26
CA GLY A 173 3.19 12.42 -1.88
C GLY A 173 3.82 13.76 -1.47
N ALA A 174 3.69 14.14 -0.20
CA ALA A 174 4.02 15.45 0.35
C ALA A 174 5.25 15.44 1.26
N MET A 175 5.88 14.29 1.48
CA MET A 175 7.08 14.16 2.29
C MET A 175 8.29 14.73 1.58
N TYR A 176 9.20 15.25 2.38
CA TYR A 176 10.60 15.51 2.05
C TYR A 176 11.50 14.48 2.75
N MET A 177 12.81 14.49 2.46
CA MET A 177 13.74 13.50 3.00
C MET A 177 13.83 13.56 4.53
N ASP A 178 13.84 14.77 5.10
CA ASP A 178 13.85 14.99 6.54
C ASP A 178 12.58 14.48 7.24
N ASP A 179 11.44 14.48 6.56
CA ASP A 179 10.22 13.84 7.08
C ASP A 179 10.39 12.32 7.17
N VAL A 180 11.00 11.72 6.15
CA VAL A 180 11.27 10.27 6.14
C VAL A 180 12.22 9.89 7.28
N ASP A 181 13.32 10.62 7.43
CA ASP A 181 14.30 10.39 8.49
C ASP A 181 13.67 10.52 9.88
N ARG A 182 12.86 11.58 10.09
CA ARG A 182 12.18 11.84 11.36
C ARG A 182 11.15 10.73 11.68
N LEU A 183 10.28 10.41 10.74
CA LEU A 183 9.21 9.43 10.95
C LEU A 183 9.80 8.03 11.14
N TYR A 184 10.77 7.65 10.32
CA TYR A 184 11.46 6.37 10.47
C TYR A 184 12.15 6.27 11.83
N GLY A 185 12.96 7.26 12.21
CA GLY A 185 13.67 7.28 13.49
C GLY A 185 12.73 7.24 14.68
N LEU A 186 11.64 8.01 14.65
CA LEU A 186 10.65 8.03 15.73
C LEU A 186 9.99 6.66 15.91
N ILE A 187 9.59 6.01 14.83
CA ILE A 187 8.94 4.70 14.88
C ILE A 187 9.94 3.61 15.24
N ASP A 188 11.09 3.56 14.58
CA ASP A 188 12.09 2.51 14.78
C ASP A 188 12.62 2.43 16.21
N HIS A 189 12.81 3.60 16.86
CA HIS A 189 13.32 3.65 18.24
C HIS A 189 12.27 3.34 19.32
N ASN A 190 10.98 3.40 19.00
CA ASN A 190 9.90 3.25 19.98
C ASN A 190 9.01 2.02 19.74
N MET A 191 9.12 1.36 18.59
CA MET A 191 8.36 0.18 18.23
C MET A 191 9.17 -1.10 18.45
N ASP A 192 8.54 -2.18 18.91
CA ASP A 192 9.15 -3.48 19.10
C ASP A 192 9.88 -3.94 17.84
N SER A 193 11.10 -4.44 17.99
CA SER A 193 12.06 -4.66 16.89
C SER A 193 11.66 -5.77 15.90
N ASP A 194 10.76 -6.64 16.27
CA ASP A 194 10.23 -7.74 15.46
C ASP A 194 8.97 -7.35 14.64
N ILE A 195 8.40 -6.18 14.91
CA ILE A 195 7.34 -5.61 14.07
C ILE A 195 7.99 -4.95 12.83
N CYS A 196 7.57 -5.34 11.62
CA CYS A 196 8.11 -4.77 10.40
C CYS A 196 7.68 -3.30 10.24
N ILE A 197 8.55 -2.46 9.68
CA ILE A 197 8.14 -1.14 9.16
C ILE A 197 7.75 -1.32 7.68
N ASN A 198 6.54 -0.89 7.32
CA ASN A 198 6.10 -0.80 5.95
C ASN A 198 6.17 0.66 5.49
N PHE A 199 6.69 0.90 4.29
CA PHE A 199 6.79 2.23 3.70
C PHE A 199 5.98 2.31 2.40
N HIS A 200 5.00 3.20 2.38
CA HIS A 200 4.13 3.45 1.23
C HIS A 200 4.18 4.93 0.87
N SER A 201 4.62 5.26 -0.35
CA SER A 201 4.73 6.64 -0.80
C SER A 201 4.13 6.88 -2.17
N HIS A 202 3.38 7.99 -2.31
CA HIS A 202 2.98 8.52 -3.60
C HIS A 202 4.09 9.41 -4.20
N ASN A 203 4.12 9.48 -5.55
CA ASN A 203 5.27 10.06 -6.28
C ASN A 203 5.06 11.53 -6.72
N ASN A 204 4.30 12.32 -5.94
CA ASN A 204 3.92 13.67 -6.34
C ASN A 204 5.11 14.62 -6.49
N TYR A 205 6.15 14.46 -5.67
CA TYR A 205 7.42 15.19 -5.77
C TYR A 205 8.52 14.41 -6.52
N GLN A 206 8.20 13.27 -7.12
CA GLN A 206 9.16 12.39 -7.80
C GLN A 206 10.28 11.87 -6.88
N LEU A 207 10.01 11.74 -5.59
CA LEU A 207 10.97 11.33 -4.56
C LEU A 207 10.77 9.91 -4.04
N SER A 208 9.68 9.21 -4.43
CA SER A 208 9.34 7.89 -3.88
C SER A 208 10.49 6.88 -3.95
N PHE A 209 11.23 6.87 -5.05
CA PHE A 209 12.37 5.97 -5.21
C PHE A 209 13.57 6.36 -4.32
N ALA A 210 13.81 7.67 -4.14
CA ALA A 210 14.84 8.15 -3.23
C ALA A 210 14.48 7.82 -1.77
N PHE A 211 13.20 8.02 -1.39
CA PHE A 211 12.71 7.67 -0.06
C PHE A 211 12.85 6.18 0.24
N ALA A 212 12.49 5.31 -0.73
CA ALA A 212 12.65 3.87 -0.56
C ALA A 212 14.11 3.47 -0.31
N GLN A 213 15.06 4.08 -1.03
CA GLN A 213 16.48 3.84 -0.82
C GLN A 213 16.94 4.34 0.56
N GLU A 214 16.45 5.50 1.02
CA GLU A 214 16.78 6.04 2.35
C GLU A 214 16.23 5.15 3.47
N VAL A 215 14.97 4.71 3.40
CA VAL A 215 14.39 3.76 4.37
C VAL A 215 15.21 2.47 4.42
N ILE A 216 15.64 1.93 3.27
CA ILE A 216 16.50 0.75 3.21
C ILE A 216 17.87 1.02 3.84
N LYS A 217 18.44 2.19 3.66
CA LYS A 217 19.71 2.59 4.26
C LYS A 217 19.58 2.73 5.77
N LEU A 218 18.53 3.39 6.25
CA LEU A 218 18.25 3.55 7.69
C LEU A 218 18.06 2.19 8.38
N SER A 219 17.37 1.25 7.74
CA SER A 219 17.17 -0.10 8.26
C SER A 219 18.44 -0.95 8.33
N GLY A 220 19.43 -0.62 7.50
CA GLY A 220 20.72 -1.36 7.45
C GLY A 220 21.56 -1.26 8.72
N THR A 221 21.22 -0.37 9.65
CA THR A 221 21.89 -0.24 10.96
C THR A 221 21.28 -1.13 12.05
N GLY A 222 20.13 -1.79 11.77
CA GLY A 222 19.39 -2.64 12.69
C GLY A 222 19.01 -3.99 12.10
N ASN A 223 18.26 -4.79 12.86
CA ASN A 223 17.74 -6.11 12.43
C ASN A 223 16.28 -6.06 11.99
N ARG A 224 15.65 -4.88 11.96
CA ARG A 224 14.25 -4.72 11.61
C ARG A 224 13.99 -5.07 10.15
N GLN A 225 12.94 -5.82 9.90
CA GLN A 225 12.46 -6.07 8.54
C GLN A 225 11.69 -4.86 8.02
N ILE A 226 11.95 -4.52 6.74
CA ILE A 226 11.31 -3.42 6.03
C ILE A 226 10.48 -3.99 4.88
N ILE A 227 9.32 -3.38 4.65
CA ILE A 227 8.45 -3.67 3.52
C ILE A 227 8.31 -2.38 2.71
N ILE A 228 8.68 -2.43 1.44
CA ILE A 228 8.56 -1.29 0.52
C ILE A 228 7.41 -1.57 -0.44
N ASP A 229 6.43 -0.66 -0.46
CA ASP A 229 5.29 -0.73 -1.38
C ASP A 229 5.64 -0.11 -2.72
N GLY A 230 5.23 -0.77 -3.80
CA GLY A 230 5.32 -0.27 -5.16
C GLY A 230 4.15 -0.72 -6.01
N THR A 231 4.08 -0.20 -7.23
CA THR A 231 3.16 -0.65 -8.27
C THR A 231 3.88 -0.78 -9.60
N LEU A 232 3.50 -1.72 -10.44
CA LEU A 232 4.03 -1.87 -11.78
C LEU A 232 3.86 -0.57 -12.58
N GLY A 233 4.94 -0.07 -13.17
CA GLY A 233 4.97 1.19 -13.92
C GLY A 233 4.58 2.41 -13.08
N GLY A 234 4.65 2.33 -11.74
CA GLY A 234 4.20 3.40 -10.85
C GLY A 234 2.70 3.70 -10.94
N MET A 235 1.90 2.75 -11.45
CA MET A 235 0.46 2.92 -11.69
C MET A 235 -0.26 3.43 -10.42
N GLY A 236 -1.14 4.42 -10.58
CA GLY A 236 -1.90 4.97 -9.45
C GLY A 236 -2.57 6.29 -9.77
N LYS A 237 -3.30 6.83 -8.81
CA LYS A 237 -3.93 8.15 -8.97
C LYS A 237 -2.90 9.26 -8.98
N VAL A 238 -3.17 10.30 -9.78
CA VAL A 238 -2.37 11.54 -9.87
C VAL A 238 -0.93 11.27 -10.30
N ALA A 239 0.04 11.33 -9.38
CA ALA A 239 1.44 11.05 -9.68
C ALA A 239 1.78 9.56 -9.61
N GLY A 240 0.85 8.73 -9.15
CA GLY A 240 1.07 7.31 -8.94
C GLY A 240 1.90 7.01 -7.69
N ASN A 241 2.46 5.83 -7.66
CA ASN A 241 3.23 5.26 -6.56
C ASN A 241 4.72 5.12 -6.90
N LEU A 242 5.50 4.60 -5.97
CA LEU A 242 6.81 4.06 -6.27
C LEU A 242 6.69 2.96 -7.34
N ASN A 243 7.57 2.97 -8.32
CA ASN A 243 7.63 1.94 -9.34
C ASN A 243 8.22 0.64 -8.78
N THR A 244 7.49 -0.48 -8.87
CA THR A 244 7.98 -1.80 -8.44
C THR A 244 9.27 -2.19 -9.17
N GLU A 245 9.35 -1.95 -10.47
CA GLU A 245 10.54 -2.25 -11.27
C GLU A 245 11.79 -1.48 -10.79
N LEU A 246 11.65 -0.23 -10.36
CA LEU A 246 12.80 0.56 -9.89
C LEU A 246 13.35 0.03 -8.56
N ILE A 247 12.49 -0.30 -7.62
CA ILE A 247 12.94 -0.84 -6.33
C ILE A 247 13.48 -2.26 -6.48
N VAL A 248 12.89 -3.07 -7.35
CA VAL A 248 13.39 -4.42 -7.65
C VAL A 248 14.76 -4.35 -8.33
N ASP A 249 14.96 -3.50 -9.35
CA ASP A 249 16.28 -3.29 -9.98
C ASP A 249 17.35 -2.91 -8.94
N TYR A 250 17.02 -1.96 -8.06
CA TYR A 250 17.92 -1.56 -6.99
C TYR A 250 18.29 -2.72 -6.06
N LEU A 251 17.31 -3.52 -5.65
CA LEU A 251 17.54 -4.67 -4.76
C LEU A 251 18.34 -5.77 -5.45
N VAL A 252 18.06 -6.07 -6.71
CA VAL A 252 18.81 -7.06 -7.49
C VAL A 252 20.26 -6.60 -7.69
N ARG A 253 20.47 -5.39 -8.25
CA ARG A 253 21.80 -4.93 -8.64
C ARG A 253 22.68 -4.47 -7.48
N LYS A 254 22.09 -3.89 -6.44
CA LYS A 254 22.86 -3.29 -5.32
C LYS A 254 22.84 -4.11 -4.03
N LYS A 255 21.84 -4.97 -3.87
CA LYS A 255 21.68 -5.78 -2.66
C LYS A 255 21.74 -7.28 -2.94
N HIS A 256 21.86 -7.68 -4.22
CA HIS A 256 21.96 -9.07 -4.67
C HIS A 256 20.76 -9.93 -4.27
N TYR A 257 19.56 -9.36 -4.34
CA TYR A 257 18.31 -10.07 -4.12
C TYR A 257 17.93 -10.87 -5.37
N ASP A 258 17.17 -11.93 -5.14
CA ASP A 258 16.79 -12.92 -6.14
C ASP A 258 15.33 -12.69 -6.59
N TYR A 259 15.09 -11.56 -7.27
CA TYR A 259 13.85 -11.30 -7.99
C TYR A 259 14.05 -11.51 -9.49
N GLU A 260 13.00 -11.94 -10.19
CA GLU A 260 13.00 -12.06 -11.65
C GLU A 260 12.64 -10.71 -12.28
N PHE A 261 13.65 -9.87 -12.47
CA PHE A 261 13.46 -8.47 -12.89
C PHE A 261 12.85 -8.36 -14.29
N GLU A 262 13.29 -9.21 -15.24
CA GLU A 262 12.81 -9.18 -16.63
C GLU A 262 11.30 -9.52 -16.69
N ASP A 263 10.83 -10.47 -15.89
CA ASP A 263 9.40 -10.81 -15.82
C ASP A 263 8.54 -9.63 -15.37
N ILE A 264 9.10 -8.74 -14.53
CA ILE A 264 8.41 -7.52 -14.08
C ILE A 264 8.27 -6.52 -15.23
N LEU A 265 9.30 -6.36 -16.05
CA LEU A 265 9.25 -5.49 -17.24
C LEU A 265 8.23 -6.00 -18.25
N ASP A 266 8.23 -7.31 -18.52
CA ASP A 266 7.26 -7.94 -19.42
C ASP A 266 5.82 -7.72 -18.95
N MET A 267 5.58 -7.78 -17.63
CA MET A 267 4.23 -7.49 -17.09
C MET A 267 3.80 -6.05 -17.32
N ILE A 268 4.72 -5.09 -17.26
CA ILE A 268 4.40 -3.68 -17.53
C ILE A 268 3.96 -3.52 -18.98
N ASP A 269 4.67 -4.13 -19.92
CA ASP A 269 4.33 -4.05 -21.33
C ASP A 269 3.03 -4.78 -21.64
N ASP A 270 2.82 -5.98 -21.11
CA ASP A 270 1.66 -6.83 -21.39
C ASP A 270 0.34 -6.27 -20.79
N TYR A 271 0.41 -5.70 -19.57
CA TYR A 271 -0.81 -5.37 -18.82
C TYR A 271 -0.94 -3.88 -18.50
N ILE A 272 0.14 -3.19 -18.14
CA ILE A 272 0.05 -1.85 -17.57
C ILE A 272 0.07 -0.77 -18.64
N TYR A 273 0.90 -0.94 -19.67
CA TYR A 273 1.08 0.04 -20.74
C TYR A 273 -0.24 0.47 -21.40
N LYS A 274 -1.16 -0.48 -21.68
CA LYS A 274 -2.47 -0.15 -22.28
C LYS A 274 -3.34 0.78 -21.43
N TYR A 275 -3.21 0.70 -20.09
CA TYR A 275 -3.93 1.62 -19.20
C TYR A 275 -3.34 3.02 -19.27
N SER A 276 -2.02 3.16 -19.44
CA SER A 276 -1.36 4.47 -19.58
C SER A 276 -1.78 5.26 -20.80
N LEU A 277 -2.29 4.60 -21.84
CA LEU A 277 -2.81 5.24 -23.04
C LEU A 277 -4.09 6.05 -22.77
N ASN A 278 -4.90 5.59 -21.82
CA ASN A 278 -6.21 6.18 -21.51
C ASN A 278 -6.26 6.86 -20.14
N HIS A 279 -5.36 6.51 -19.25
CA HIS A 279 -5.30 7.02 -17.88
C HIS A 279 -3.88 7.50 -17.60
N LYS A 280 -3.74 8.80 -17.42
CA LYS A 280 -2.42 9.39 -17.16
C LYS A 280 -2.11 9.42 -15.67
N TRP A 281 -0.95 8.90 -15.29
CA TRP A 281 -0.32 9.11 -14.00
C TRP A 281 1.12 9.54 -14.20
N GLY A 282 1.81 9.90 -13.14
CA GLY A 282 3.14 10.45 -13.19
C GLY A 282 3.15 11.94 -12.86
N TYR A 283 4.30 12.57 -13.07
CA TYR A 283 4.45 14.00 -12.77
C TYR A 283 3.50 14.87 -13.62
N SER A 284 2.87 15.80 -12.93
CA SER A 284 2.16 16.92 -13.52
C SER A 284 2.08 18.05 -12.51
N THR A 285 1.89 19.30 -12.98
CA THR A 285 1.71 20.43 -12.06
C THR A 285 0.54 20.21 -11.08
N PRO A 286 -0.64 19.70 -11.50
CA PRO A 286 -1.68 19.33 -10.54
C PRO A 286 -1.24 18.30 -9.51
N ALA A 287 -0.44 17.31 -9.91
CA ALA A 287 0.08 16.32 -8.99
C ALA A 287 1.01 16.93 -7.95
N MET A 288 1.94 17.77 -8.38
CA MET A 288 2.82 18.50 -7.47
C MET A 288 2.02 19.38 -6.49
N LEU A 289 1.03 20.13 -6.98
CA LEU A 289 0.19 20.97 -6.12
C LEU A 289 -0.65 20.18 -5.12
N ALA A 290 -1.08 18.96 -5.46
CA ALA A 290 -1.74 18.07 -4.51
C ALA A 290 -0.83 17.76 -3.30
N GLY A 291 0.47 17.54 -3.54
CA GLY A 291 1.48 17.40 -2.49
C GLY A 291 1.66 18.69 -1.70
N VAL A 292 1.88 19.84 -2.37
CA VAL A 292 2.09 21.15 -1.73
C VAL A 292 0.97 21.52 -0.77
N TYR A 293 -0.28 21.34 -1.21
CA TYR A 293 -1.46 21.68 -0.41
C TYR A 293 -1.99 20.53 0.45
N LYS A 294 -1.33 19.36 0.47
CA LYS A 294 -1.75 18.16 1.18
C LYS A 294 -3.24 17.87 0.95
N SER A 295 -3.68 18.03 -0.30
CA SER A 295 -5.08 17.98 -0.69
C SER A 295 -5.40 16.69 -1.45
N HIS A 296 -6.63 16.19 -1.23
CA HIS A 296 -7.08 15.04 -1.98
C HIS A 296 -7.06 15.33 -3.49
N PRO A 297 -6.54 14.42 -4.32
CA PRO A 297 -6.38 14.60 -5.77
C PRO A 297 -7.62 15.12 -6.51
N ASN A 298 -8.81 14.66 -6.09
CA ASN A 298 -10.07 15.12 -6.71
C ASN A 298 -10.31 16.62 -6.56
N ASN A 299 -9.83 17.23 -5.45
CA ASN A 299 -10.00 18.67 -5.23
C ASN A 299 -9.13 19.50 -6.17
N ILE A 300 -7.92 19.02 -6.43
CA ILE A 300 -6.98 19.69 -7.35
C ILE A 300 -7.45 19.57 -8.80
N CYS A 301 -7.95 18.40 -9.20
CA CYS A 301 -8.53 18.24 -10.54
C CYS A 301 -9.70 19.22 -10.76
N LEU A 302 -10.57 19.41 -9.77
CA LEU A 302 -11.67 20.36 -9.85
C LEU A 302 -11.18 21.81 -10.03
N LEU A 303 -10.13 22.22 -9.32
CA LEU A 303 -9.54 23.56 -9.45
C LEU A 303 -8.93 23.82 -10.83
N TYR A 304 -8.37 22.78 -11.47
CA TYR A 304 -7.76 22.90 -12.81
C TYR A 304 -8.77 22.76 -13.97
N THR A 305 -9.91 22.14 -13.73
CA THR A 305 -10.97 21.96 -14.74
C THR A 305 -12.10 22.97 -14.62
N SER A 306 -12.17 23.72 -13.53
CA SER A 306 -13.15 24.81 -13.37
C SER A 306 -12.63 26.06 -14.08
N PRO A 307 -13.51 26.82 -14.78
CA PRO A 307 -13.14 28.12 -15.38
C PRO A 307 -12.56 29.02 -14.28
N SER A 308 -11.45 29.68 -14.58
CA SER A 308 -10.90 30.67 -13.68
C SER A 308 -11.90 31.79 -13.50
N PRO A 309 -12.13 32.34 -12.30
CA PRO A 309 -12.91 33.54 -12.10
C PRO A 309 -12.34 34.77 -12.83
N ARG A 310 -11.18 34.63 -13.49
CA ARG A 310 -10.49 35.68 -14.25
C ARG A 310 -10.70 35.58 -15.77
N ASP A 311 -11.36 34.53 -16.24
CA ASP A 311 -11.79 34.37 -17.64
C ASP A 311 -13.24 34.78 -17.75
#